data_5c1454bb30e5f774df0325193ff141e1
#
_entry.id   5c1454bb30e5f774df0325193ff141e1
#
_cell.length_a   1.000
_cell.length_b   1.000
_cell.length_c   1.000
_cell.angle_alpha   90.00
_cell.angle_beta   90.00
_cell.angle_gamma   90.00
#
_symmetry.space_group_name_H-M   'P 1'
#
loop_
_entity.id
_entity.type
_entity.pdbx_description
1 polymer ?
#
loop_
_entity_poly.entity_id
_entity_poly.type
_entity_poly.pdbx_seq_one_letter_code
_entity_poly.pdbx_strand_id
1 'polypeptide(L)'
;MELTQADASLYNKDLAPIPPKKRSWNTYNYASLWVAMSVCIPTYMLASGLIAGGMDWIQAIVTILLGNLIVLIPMLLNAHAGTRYGIPFPVFVRASFGVRGANIPAILRALVACGWFGIQAWIGGQAIHSMLLIVWPGAANIAGSHWICFLLFWAINMLVIWRGIETIKFLEGIGAPFMLVVGLLLLLWITRKAGGFGPVLHTPSKFTTTSEFLRFFVPSLTGMVGFWATVALNIPDFTRYAKSQRAQMVGQALGLPTAMTLYSFIGVAVTSASAMIFGEAIWDPVVLLGRFKQPLIALIALVALLVATLNTNVAANVVSPSNDFSNLRPSLISFRTGGLITGVVGILMMPWKLLSTFSSYIFGWLVGCSAFLGPIAGIMICDYYLVRNRQLEVNDLYRLGGVYGYWKGFNLIAVVALVAGVAFALIGLAVPPMHWLYDYAWFVGFFIAGGLYSLLMRGRGVASK
;
A
#
# COMPACT_ATOMS: atom_id res chain seq x y z
N MET A 1 3.07 17.63 -24.77
CA MET A 1 2.53 18.90 -24.28
C MET A 1 3.67 19.51 -23.46
N GLU A 2 4.24 20.61 -23.92
CA GLU A 2 5.23 21.36 -23.16
C GLU A 2 4.49 22.35 -22.26
N LEU A 3 4.93 22.45 -21.00
CA LEU A 3 4.37 23.41 -20.07
C LEU A 3 4.81 24.83 -20.50
N THR A 4 3.90 25.70 -20.77
CA THR A 4 4.22 27.03 -21.31
C THR A 4 4.65 28.03 -20.26
N GLN A 5 4.28 27.86 -18.98
CA GLN A 5 4.71 28.70 -17.84
C GLN A 5 4.39 27.94 -16.55
N ALA A 6 5.38 27.33 -15.91
CA ALA A 6 5.21 26.70 -14.62
C ALA A 6 5.81 27.56 -13.50
N ASP A 7 5.07 27.75 -12.40
CA ASP A 7 5.58 28.37 -11.20
C ASP A 7 6.63 27.49 -10.53
N ALA A 8 7.79 28.03 -10.23
CA ALA A 8 8.91 27.30 -9.63
C ALA A 8 8.53 26.64 -8.28
N SER A 9 7.54 27.18 -7.58
CA SER A 9 7.02 26.62 -6.33
C SER A 9 6.11 25.40 -6.52
N LEU A 10 5.69 25.10 -7.74
CA LEU A 10 4.77 23.99 -8.10
C LEU A 10 5.40 22.97 -9.04
N TYR A 11 6.65 23.20 -9.46
CA TYR A 11 7.28 22.41 -10.50
C TYR A 11 8.68 21.93 -10.11
N ASN A 12 8.95 20.67 -10.42
CA ASN A 12 10.28 20.12 -10.60
C ASN A 12 10.24 19.03 -11.71
N LYS A 13 11.40 18.47 -12.06
CA LYS A 13 11.50 17.47 -13.15
C LYS A 13 10.71 16.19 -12.85
N ASP A 14 10.59 15.79 -11.58
CA ASP A 14 9.92 14.56 -11.16
C ASP A 14 8.39 14.69 -11.23
N LEU A 15 7.88 15.92 -11.05
CA LEU A 15 6.46 16.26 -11.15
C LEU A 15 6.02 16.61 -12.58
N ALA A 16 6.94 16.72 -13.53
CA ALA A 16 6.65 17.09 -14.91
C ALA A 16 5.75 16.05 -15.62
N PRO A 17 4.85 16.48 -16.53
CA PRO A 17 4.09 15.57 -17.35
C PRO A 17 5.01 14.74 -18.26
N ILE A 18 4.74 13.44 -18.37
CA ILE A 18 5.46 12.57 -19.31
C ILE A 18 4.93 12.76 -20.72
N PRO A 19 5.78 13.22 -21.67
CA PRO A 19 5.34 13.40 -23.06
C PRO A 19 4.87 12.08 -23.69
N PRO A 20 3.86 12.09 -24.59
CA PRO A 20 3.32 10.87 -25.21
C PRO A 20 4.41 9.97 -25.84
N LYS A 21 5.42 10.55 -26.49
CA LYS A 21 6.54 9.81 -27.11
C LYS A 21 7.39 9.01 -26.12
N LYS A 22 7.39 9.38 -24.83
CA LYS A 22 8.12 8.68 -23.76
C LYS A 22 7.28 7.66 -22.99
N ARG A 23 6.00 7.52 -23.32
CA ARG A 23 5.09 6.56 -22.68
C ARG A 23 5.23 5.21 -23.34
N SER A 24 5.91 4.30 -22.66
CA SER A 24 6.33 3.00 -23.22
C SER A 24 5.66 1.78 -22.59
N TRP A 25 4.96 1.95 -21.44
CA TRP A 25 4.45 0.82 -20.67
C TRP A 25 3.22 0.20 -21.34
N ASN A 26 3.30 -1.10 -21.56
CA ASN A 26 2.24 -1.94 -22.14
C ASN A 26 1.55 -2.81 -21.06
N THR A 27 0.62 -3.67 -21.47
CA THR A 27 -0.13 -4.59 -20.59
C THR A 27 0.80 -5.47 -19.74
N TYR A 28 1.87 -6.00 -20.33
CA TYR A 28 2.83 -6.85 -19.64
C TYR A 28 3.53 -6.08 -18.50
N ASN A 29 3.94 -4.84 -18.74
CA ASN A 29 4.59 -4.03 -17.70
C ASN A 29 3.69 -3.82 -16.47
N TYR A 30 2.38 -3.59 -16.67
CA TYR A 30 1.44 -3.45 -15.57
C TYR A 30 1.16 -4.76 -14.85
N ALA A 31 1.02 -5.87 -15.58
CA ALA A 31 0.88 -7.18 -14.96
C ALA A 31 2.12 -7.54 -14.13
N SER A 32 3.32 -7.31 -14.67
CA SER A 32 4.60 -7.53 -13.97
C SER A 32 4.77 -6.62 -12.75
N LEU A 33 4.35 -5.35 -12.83
CA LEU A 33 4.34 -4.43 -11.69
C LEU A 33 3.53 -5.01 -10.54
N TRP A 34 2.32 -5.52 -10.82
CA TRP A 34 1.47 -6.10 -9.79
C TRP A 34 2.01 -7.40 -9.22
N VAL A 35 2.65 -8.25 -10.03
CA VAL A 35 3.38 -9.42 -9.51
C VAL A 35 4.48 -8.97 -8.54
N ALA A 36 5.30 -7.99 -8.95
CA ALA A 36 6.39 -7.48 -8.12
C ALA A 36 5.92 -6.85 -6.81
N MET A 37 4.79 -6.14 -6.81
CA MET A 37 4.26 -5.47 -5.62
C MET A 37 3.49 -6.44 -4.70
N SER A 38 2.79 -7.43 -5.27
CA SER A 38 1.96 -8.38 -4.52
C SER A 38 2.77 -9.47 -3.84
N VAL A 39 3.89 -9.88 -4.44
CA VAL A 39 4.74 -10.96 -3.92
C VAL A 39 5.67 -10.41 -2.84
N CYS A 40 5.12 -10.19 -1.66
CA CYS A 40 5.83 -9.58 -0.53
C CYS A 40 5.38 -10.14 0.83
N ILE A 41 6.19 -9.95 1.85
CA ILE A 41 5.90 -10.44 3.20
C ILE A 41 4.61 -9.87 3.78
N PRO A 42 4.29 -8.57 3.65
CA PRO A 42 3.00 -8.06 4.12
C PRO A 42 1.78 -8.75 3.51
N THR A 43 1.84 -9.16 2.23
CA THR A 43 0.75 -9.94 1.59
C THR A 43 0.62 -11.35 2.21
N TYR A 44 1.75 -12.00 2.48
CA TYR A 44 1.76 -13.27 3.22
C TYR A 44 1.10 -13.09 4.59
N MET A 45 1.54 -12.11 5.38
CA MET A 45 1.03 -11.83 6.72
C MET A 45 -0.45 -11.46 6.73
N LEU A 46 -0.91 -10.75 5.70
CA LEU A 46 -2.32 -10.41 5.51
C LEU A 46 -3.17 -11.69 5.41
N ALA A 47 -2.80 -12.61 4.54
CA ALA A 47 -3.50 -13.87 4.33
C ALA A 47 -3.41 -14.79 5.57
N SER A 48 -2.22 -14.89 6.13
CA SER A 48 -1.95 -15.66 7.35
C SER A 48 -2.76 -15.16 8.55
N GLY A 49 -2.91 -13.82 8.66
CA GLY A 49 -3.70 -13.20 9.72
C GLY A 49 -5.18 -13.58 9.68
N LEU A 50 -5.77 -13.78 8.49
CA LEU A 50 -7.17 -14.25 8.36
C LEU A 50 -7.33 -15.67 8.89
N ILE A 51 -6.39 -16.58 8.59
CA ILE A 51 -6.37 -17.95 9.11
C ILE A 51 -6.18 -17.95 10.65
N ALA A 52 -5.21 -17.19 11.14
CA ALA A 52 -4.97 -17.05 12.58
C ALA A 52 -6.20 -16.49 13.30
N GLY A 53 -6.92 -15.56 12.67
CA GLY A 53 -8.17 -14.99 13.14
C GLY A 53 -9.37 -15.93 13.12
N GLY A 54 -9.28 -17.06 12.41
CA GLY A 54 -10.29 -18.12 12.46
C GLY A 54 -11.05 -18.41 11.15
N MET A 55 -10.70 -17.76 10.04
CA MET A 55 -11.23 -18.11 8.72
C MET A 55 -10.68 -19.46 8.27
N ASP A 56 -11.49 -20.24 7.55
CA ASP A 56 -10.97 -21.32 6.72
C ASP A 56 -10.31 -20.76 5.45
N TRP A 57 -9.69 -21.63 4.68
CA TRP A 57 -8.93 -21.22 3.50
C TRP A 57 -9.80 -20.58 2.40
N ILE A 58 -11.05 -21.04 2.22
CA ILE A 58 -11.99 -20.50 1.22
C ILE A 58 -12.42 -19.11 1.64
N GLN A 59 -12.82 -18.95 2.90
CA GLN A 59 -13.21 -17.65 3.47
C GLN A 59 -12.08 -16.63 3.34
N ALA A 60 -10.84 -17.01 3.66
CA ALA A 60 -9.68 -16.15 3.55
C ALA A 60 -9.40 -15.73 2.09
N ILE A 61 -9.34 -16.70 1.16
CA ILE A 61 -9.06 -16.42 -0.25
C ILE A 61 -10.17 -15.59 -0.91
N VAL A 62 -11.43 -15.88 -0.62
CA VAL A 62 -12.57 -15.10 -1.14
C VAL A 62 -12.53 -13.67 -0.58
N THR A 63 -12.21 -13.47 0.69
CA THR A 63 -12.08 -12.14 1.30
C THR A 63 -10.99 -11.34 0.62
N ILE A 64 -9.82 -11.94 0.37
CA ILE A 64 -8.70 -11.29 -0.31
C ILE A 64 -9.06 -10.95 -1.76
N LEU A 65 -9.63 -11.91 -2.51
CA LEU A 65 -10.04 -11.68 -3.89
C LEU A 65 -11.06 -10.55 -3.99
N LEU A 66 -12.10 -10.56 -3.16
CA LEU A 66 -13.13 -9.51 -3.15
C LEU A 66 -12.54 -8.13 -2.82
N GLY A 67 -11.68 -8.02 -1.81
CA GLY A 67 -11.03 -6.76 -1.46
C GLY A 67 -10.18 -6.21 -2.61
N ASN A 68 -9.45 -7.09 -3.31
CA ASN A 68 -8.64 -6.68 -4.47
C ASN A 68 -9.50 -6.29 -5.68
N LEU A 69 -10.62 -6.96 -5.93
CA LEU A 69 -11.57 -6.58 -6.99
C LEU A 69 -12.23 -5.22 -6.67
N ILE A 70 -12.58 -4.98 -5.42
CA ILE A 70 -13.18 -3.71 -4.98
C ILE A 70 -12.19 -2.56 -5.15
N VAL A 71 -10.96 -2.68 -4.63
CA VAL A 71 -9.96 -1.61 -4.70
C VAL A 71 -9.45 -1.37 -6.14
N LEU A 72 -9.54 -2.37 -7.01
CA LEU A 72 -9.21 -2.21 -8.44
C LEU A 72 -10.08 -1.15 -9.11
N ILE A 73 -11.34 -1.01 -8.72
CA ILE A 73 -12.27 -0.04 -9.32
C ILE A 73 -11.77 1.41 -9.14
N PRO A 74 -11.60 1.95 -7.91
CA PRO A 74 -11.07 3.30 -7.73
C PRO A 74 -9.66 3.45 -8.29
N MET A 75 -8.86 2.40 -8.29
CA MET A 75 -7.53 2.39 -8.87
C MET A 75 -7.57 2.64 -10.38
N LEU A 76 -8.41 1.91 -11.14
CA LEU A 76 -8.58 2.11 -12.57
C LEU A 76 -9.16 3.50 -12.91
N LEU A 77 -10.06 4.00 -12.06
CA LEU A 77 -10.62 5.33 -12.21
C LEU A 77 -9.54 6.42 -12.06
N ASN A 78 -8.71 6.35 -11.03
CA ASN A 78 -7.60 7.30 -10.84
C ASN A 78 -6.50 7.15 -11.91
N ALA A 79 -6.21 5.91 -12.34
CA ALA A 79 -5.23 5.60 -13.38
C ALA A 79 -5.52 6.31 -14.72
N HIS A 80 -6.81 6.55 -15.01
CA HIS A 80 -7.23 7.20 -16.26
C HIS A 80 -6.58 8.57 -16.44
N ALA A 81 -6.54 9.41 -15.40
CA ALA A 81 -5.93 10.74 -15.46
C ALA A 81 -4.42 10.66 -15.71
N GLY A 82 -3.72 9.76 -15.00
CA GLY A 82 -2.28 9.52 -15.20
C GLY A 82 -1.96 9.18 -16.65
N THR A 83 -2.68 8.23 -17.23
CA THR A 83 -2.51 7.81 -18.61
C THR A 83 -2.90 8.91 -19.62
N ARG A 84 -4.00 9.63 -19.38
CA ARG A 84 -4.48 10.65 -20.31
C ARG A 84 -3.54 11.85 -20.38
N TYR A 85 -3.11 12.35 -19.22
CA TYR A 85 -2.35 13.60 -19.11
C TYR A 85 -0.86 13.42 -18.84
N GLY A 86 -0.44 12.22 -18.45
CA GLY A 86 0.98 11.93 -18.13
C GLY A 86 1.43 12.52 -16.79
N ILE A 87 0.53 12.86 -15.89
CA ILE A 87 0.80 13.53 -14.62
C ILE A 87 0.80 12.55 -13.44
N PRO A 88 1.63 12.80 -12.39
CA PRO A 88 1.65 12.01 -11.17
C PRO A 88 0.51 12.38 -10.22
N PHE A 89 0.30 11.56 -9.18
CA PHE A 89 -0.73 11.77 -8.16
C PHE A 89 -0.71 13.16 -7.53
N PRO A 90 0.43 13.68 -6.98
CA PRO A 90 0.41 14.96 -6.29
C PRO A 90 0.05 16.14 -7.20
N VAL A 91 0.24 16.00 -8.51
CA VAL A 91 -0.21 16.99 -9.50
C VAL A 91 -1.69 16.78 -9.84
N PHE A 92 -2.13 15.54 -10.02
CA PHE A 92 -3.52 15.24 -10.31
C PHE A 92 -4.47 15.75 -9.22
N VAL A 93 -4.10 15.56 -7.96
CA VAL A 93 -4.94 15.95 -6.81
C VAL A 93 -5.07 17.49 -6.65
N ARG A 94 -4.22 18.29 -7.32
CA ARG A 94 -4.36 19.76 -7.36
C ARG A 94 -5.68 20.19 -7.99
N ALA A 95 -6.21 19.40 -8.91
CA ALA A 95 -7.49 19.70 -9.55
C ALA A 95 -8.64 19.77 -8.55
N SER A 96 -8.69 18.82 -7.61
CA SER A 96 -9.75 18.74 -6.61
C SER A 96 -9.49 19.57 -5.35
N PHE A 97 -8.24 19.61 -4.85
CA PHE A 97 -7.90 20.26 -3.57
C PHE A 97 -7.32 21.66 -3.74
N GLY A 98 -6.93 22.06 -4.95
CA GLY A 98 -6.21 23.30 -5.22
C GLY A 98 -4.70 23.08 -5.21
N VAL A 99 -3.96 24.03 -5.84
CA VAL A 99 -2.51 23.90 -6.07
C VAL A 99 -1.68 23.82 -4.78
N ARG A 100 -2.13 24.43 -3.68
CA ARG A 100 -1.51 24.30 -2.35
C ARG A 100 -2.24 23.27 -1.48
N GLY A 101 -3.57 23.18 -1.61
CA GLY A 101 -4.41 22.24 -0.89
C GLY A 101 -4.06 20.78 -1.18
N ALA A 102 -3.53 20.47 -2.36
CA ALA A 102 -3.00 19.17 -2.75
C ALA A 102 -1.96 18.60 -1.77
N ASN A 103 -1.29 19.44 -0.99
CA ASN A 103 -0.34 18.99 0.02
C ASN A 103 -1.03 18.22 1.17
N ILE A 104 -2.32 18.47 1.45
CA ILE A 104 -3.05 17.76 2.51
C ILE A 104 -3.17 16.25 2.16
N PRO A 105 -3.79 15.85 1.04
CA PRO A 105 -3.87 14.44 0.67
C PRO A 105 -2.50 13.84 0.36
N ALA A 106 -1.54 14.60 -0.18
CA ALA A 106 -0.19 14.12 -0.43
C ALA A 106 0.52 13.74 0.88
N ILE A 107 0.45 14.58 1.94
CA ILE A 107 1.03 14.27 3.25
C ILE A 107 0.33 13.07 3.88
N LEU A 108 -1.01 13.04 3.92
CA LEU A 108 -1.75 11.91 4.51
C LEU A 108 -1.36 10.58 3.86
N ARG A 109 -1.28 10.55 2.53
CA ARG A 109 -0.85 9.38 1.80
C ARG A 109 0.63 9.04 2.05
N ALA A 110 1.52 10.06 2.08
CA ALA A 110 2.94 9.85 2.37
C ALA A 110 3.15 9.28 3.77
N LEU A 111 2.42 9.74 4.79
CA LEU A 111 2.49 9.19 6.14
C LEU A 111 2.12 7.70 6.17
N VAL A 112 1.06 7.29 5.46
CA VAL A 112 0.72 5.86 5.37
C VAL A 112 1.84 5.07 4.69
N ALA A 113 2.47 5.60 3.64
CA ALA A 113 3.61 4.95 3.02
C ALA A 113 4.84 4.88 3.94
N CYS A 114 5.07 5.89 4.79
CA CYS A 114 6.10 5.84 5.83
C CYS A 114 5.83 4.72 6.84
N GLY A 115 4.57 4.52 7.24
CA GLY A 115 4.21 3.39 8.11
C GLY A 115 4.48 2.04 7.44
N TRP A 116 4.15 1.88 6.17
CA TRP A 116 4.52 0.70 5.39
C TRP A 116 6.03 0.49 5.30
N PHE A 117 6.79 1.57 5.11
CA PHE A 117 8.25 1.52 5.17
C PHE A 117 8.75 1.00 6.53
N GLY A 118 8.20 1.55 7.62
CA GLY A 118 8.53 1.13 8.98
C GLY A 118 8.21 -0.34 9.24
N ILE A 119 7.01 -0.81 8.83
CA ILE A 119 6.57 -2.19 8.95
C ILE A 119 7.57 -3.14 8.28
N GLN A 120 7.96 -2.87 7.04
CA GLN A 120 8.90 -3.73 6.33
C GLN A 120 10.32 -3.61 6.90
N ALA A 121 10.72 -2.44 7.37
CA ALA A 121 12.00 -2.27 8.06
C ALA A 121 12.06 -3.09 9.38
N TRP A 122 10.94 -3.15 10.11
CA TRP A 122 10.82 -3.97 11.31
C TRP A 122 10.93 -5.47 11.01
N ILE A 123 10.20 -5.96 9.99
CA ILE A 123 10.26 -7.35 9.53
C ILE A 123 11.69 -7.75 9.14
N GLY A 124 12.39 -6.91 8.38
CA GLY A 124 13.78 -7.16 8.01
C GLY A 124 14.73 -7.17 9.22
N GLY A 125 14.50 -6.29 10.19
CA GLY A 125 15.23 -6.28 11.46
C GLY A 125 15.02 -7.56 12.26
N GLN A 126 13.79 -8.05 12.35
CA GLN A 126 13.47 -9.33 12.99
C GLN A 126 14.14 -10.52 12.27
N ALA A 127 14.22 -10.49 10.94
CA ALA A 127 14.92 -11.52 10.17
C ALA A 127 16.42 -11.52 10.49
N ILE A 128 17.09 -10.35 10.55
CA ILE A 128 18.49 -10.25 10.97
C ILE A 128 18.67 -10.77 12.40
N HIS A 129 17.77 -10.41 13.30
CA HIS A 129 17.82 -10.87 14.70
C HIS A 129 17.67 -12.40 14.80
N SER A 130 16.75 -12.99 14.04
CA SER A 130 16.58 -14.45 13.98
C SER A 130 17.82 -15.14 13.42
N MET A 131 18.45 -14.60 12.37
CA MET A 131 19.73 -15.11 11.87
C MET A 131 20.84 -15.01 12.92
N LEU A 132 20.91 -13.89 13.63
CA LEU A 132 21.88 -13.69 14.71
C LEU A 132 21.73 -14.76 15.81
N LEU A 133 20.50 -15.05 16.23
CA LEU A 133 20.22 -16.08 17.25
C LEU A 133 20.56 -17.50 16.80
N ILE A 134 20.42 -17.79 15.49
CA ILE A 134 20.82 -19.09 14.93
C ILE A 134 22.36 -19.26 14.97
N VAL A 135 23.10 -18.20 14.57
CA VAL A 135 24.58 -18.25 14.51
C VAL A 135 25.21 -18.09 15.90
N TRP A 136 24.62 -17.23 16.71
CA TRP A 136 25.10 -16.92 18.04
C TRP A 136 23.97 -16.88 19.08
N PRO A 137 23.57 -18.02 19.65
CA PRO A 137 22.45 -18.08 20.62
C PRO A 137 22.65 -17.16 21.84
N GLY A 138 23.90 -16.88 22.24
CA GLY A 138 24.22 -15.95 23.34
C GLY A 138 23.71 -14.52 23.13
N ALA A 139 23.44 -14.13 21.90
CA ALA A 139 22.86 -12.83 21.59
C ALA A 139 21.46 -12.62 22.19
N ALA A 140 20.75 -13.69 22.56
CA ALA A 140 19.48 -13.62 23.28
C ALA A 140 19.61 -12.91 24.65
N ASN A 141 20.79 -12.98 25.27
CA ASN A 141 21.08 -12.36 26.56
C ASN A 141 21.49 -10.88 26.45
N ILE A 142 21.64 -10.36 25.24
CA ILE A 142 21.96 -8.94 24.98
C ILE A 142 20.67 -8.14 24.96
N ALA A 143 20.46 -7.33 25.99
CA ALA A 143 19.31 -6.44 26.05
C ALA A 143 19.27 -5.51 24.83
N GLY A 144 18.15 -5.51 24.11
CA GLY A 144 17.97 -4.65 22.96
C GLY A 144 18.62 -5.10 21.64
N SER A 145 19.15 -6.34 21.56
CA SER A 145 19.75 -6.89 20.33
C SER A 145 18.82 -6.78 19.11
N HIS A 146 17.51 -6.97 19.27
CA HIS A 146 16.51 -6.80 18.23
C HIS A 146 16.42 -5.35 17.70
N TRP A 147 16.62 -4.34 18.56
CA TRP A 147 16.66 -2.94 18.14
C TRP A 147 17.89 -2.62 17.30
N ILE A 148 19.05 -3.20 17.66
CA ILE A 148 20.27 -3.06 16.87
C ILE A 148 20.06 -3.66 15.49
N CYS A 149 19.46 -4.84 15.39
CA CYS A 149 19.14 -5.50 14.12
C CYS A 149 18.14 -4.69 13.29
N PHE A 150 17.12 -4.11 13.92
CA PHE A 150 16.17 -3.21 13.27
C PHE A 150 16.86 -1.97 12.69
N LEU A 151 17.68 -1.28 13.48
CA LEU A 151 18.41 -0.10 13.02
C LEU A 151 19.44 -0.44 11.94
N LEU A 152 20.05 -1.63 12.00
CA LEU A 152 20.94 -2.10 10.94
C LEU A 152 20.19 -2.27 9.61
N PHE A 153 19.04 -2.93 9.62
CA PHE A 153 18.25 -3.08 8.39
C PHE A 153 17.70 -1.75 7.90
N TRP A 154 17.27 -0.87 8.80
CA TRP A 154 16.88 0.50 8.46
C TRP A 154 18.03 1.25 7.77
N ALA A 155 19.27 1.19 8.32
CA ALA A 155 20.44 1.83 7.74
C ALA A 155 20.77 1.28 6.34
N ILE A 156 20.61 -0.04 6.10
CA ILE A 156 20.75 -0.65 4.77
C ILE A 156 19.73 -0.03 3.79
N ASN A 157 18.46 0.13 4.20
CA ASN A 157 17.45 0.80 3.38
C ASN A 157 17.86 2.25 3.07
N MET A 158 18.34 3.00 4.08
CA MET A 158 18.81 4.38 3.89
C MET A 158 19.98 4.46 2.92
N LEU A 159 20.91 3.52 2.97
CA LEU A 159 22.06 3.46 2.05
C LEU A 159 21.60 3.22 0.60
N VAL A 160 20.63 2.33 0.39
CA VAL A 160 20.04 2.07 -0.94
C VAL A 160 19.36 3.32 -1.49
N ILE A 161 18.56 4.00 -0.66
CA ILE A 161 17.88 5.25 -1.02
C ILE A 161 18.90 6.34 -1.39
N TRP A 162 19.98 6.47 -0.62
CA TRP A 162 21.04 7.41 -0.86
C TRP A 162 21.74 7.19 -2.20
N ARG A 163 21.97 5.92 -2.59
CA ARG A 163 22.55 5.55 -3.90
C ARG A 163 21.62 5.87 -5.07
N GLY A 164 20.31 5.93 -4.84
CA GLY A 164 19.33 6.45 -5.78
C GLY A 164 18.67 5.42 -6.68
N ILE A 165 17.87 5.92 -7.64
CA ILE A 165 16.85 5.16 -8.38
C ILE A 165 17.42 4.00 -9.25
N GLU A 166 18.65 4.09 -9.71
CA GLU A 166 19.25 2.99 -10.52
C GLU A 166 19.50 1.73 -9.69
N THR A 167 19.88 1.89 -8.41
CA THR A 167 20.03 0.76 -7.48
C THR A 167 18.67 0.14 -7.20
N ILE A 168 17.61 0.95 -7.09
CA ILE A 168 16.23 0.51 -6.86
C ILE A 168 15.77 -0.36 -8.03
N LYS A 169 15.91 0.11 -9.26
CA LYS A 169 15.52 -0.63 -10.48
C LYS A 169 16.22 -1.99 -10.60
N PHE A 170 17.48 -2.07 -10.26
CA PHE A 170 18.22 -3.33 -10.27
C PHE A 170 17.65 -4.34 -9.27
N LEU A 171 17.33 -3.89 -8.07
CA LEU A 171 16.71 -4.73 -7.02
C LEU A 171 15.32 -5.21 -7.43
N GLU A 172 14.49 -4.34 -8.02
CA GLU A 172 13.13 -4.69 -8.48
C GLU A 172 13.10 -5.85 -9.48
N GLY A 173 14.08 -5.91 -10.38
CA GLY A 173 14.14 -6.94 -11.42
C GLY A 173 14.37 -8.36 -10.89
N ILE A 174 14.97 -8.51 -9.71
CA ILE A 174 15.36 -9.80 -9.13
C ILE A 174 14.41 -10.24 -8.00
N GLY A 175 13.85 -9.29 -7.25
CA GLY A 175 13.17 -9.57 -6.00
C GLY A 175 11.89 -10.39 -6.13
N ALA A 176 11.00 -10.05 -7.04
CA ALA A 176 9.70 -10.73 -7.16
C ALA A 176 9.82 -12.21 -7.62
N PRO A 177 10.59 -12.56 -8.66
CA PRO A 177 10.82 -13.96 -9.02
C PRO A 177 11.45 -14.76 -7.88
N PHE A 178 12.40 -14.15 -7.17
CA PHE A 178 13.06 -14.80 -6.05
C PHE A 178 12.10 -15.11 -4.90
N MET A 179 11.24 -14.14 -4.51
CA MET A 179 10.21 -14.34 -3.48
C MET A 179 9.20 -15.40 -3.84
N LEU A 180 8.79 -15.44 -5.11
CA LEU A 180 7.86 -16.47 -5.58
C LEU A 180 8.46 -17.85 -5.43
N VAL A 181 9.72 -18.04 -5.83
CA VAL A 181 10.44 -19.30 -5.67
C VAL A 181 10.55 -19.70 -4.19
N VAL A 182 10.94 -18.78 -3.31
CA VAL A 182 11.05 -19.04 -1.87
C VAL A 182 9.69 -19.40 -1.27
N GLY A 183 8.62 -18.68 -1.64
CA GLY A 183 7.27 -18.97 -1.18
C GLY A 183 6.79 -20.35 -1.64
N LEU A 184 7.05 -20.72 -2.89
CA LEU A 184 6.72 -22.06 -3.41
C LEU A 184 7.52 -23.18 -2.74
N LEU A 185 8.81 -22.97 -2.49
CA LEU A 185 9.63 -23.93 -1.75
C LEU A 185 9.12 -24.12 -0.32
N LEU A 186 8.76 -23.02 0.36
CA LEU A 186 8.16 -23.08 1.69
C LEU A 186 6.83 -23.84 1.67
N LEU A 187 5.97 -23.55 0.70
CA LEU A 187 4.70 -24.24 0.50
C LEU A 187 4.90 -25.76 0.28
N LEU A 188 5.81 -26.14 -0.61
CA LEU A 188 6.13 -27.55 -0.88
C LEU A 188 6.69 -28.28 0.35
N TRP A 189 7.57 -27.61 1.09
CA TRP A 189 8.16 -28.19 2.29
C TRP A 189 7.11 -28.41 3.37
N ILE A 190 6.28 -27.41 3.68
CA ILE A 190 5.33 -27.50 4.79
C ILE A 190 4.15 -28.42 4.47
N THR A 191 3.68 -28.43 3.22
CA THR A 191 2.59 -29.33 2.79
C THR A 191 3.05 -30.79 2.82
N ARG A 192 4.28 -31.09 2.39
CA ARG A 192 4.85 -32.46 2.55
C ARG A 192 4.91 -32.87 4.01
N LYS A 193 5.30 -31.98 4.91
CA LYS A 193 5.40 -32.24 6.34
C LYS A 193 4.02 -32.40 7.00
N ALA A 194 2.99 -31.73 6.49
CA ALA A 194 1.61 -31.84 6.94
C ALA A 194 0.84 -33.05 6.35
N GLY A 195 1.50 -33.89 5.55
CA GLY A 195 0.87 -35.06 4.91
C GLY A 195 0.11 -34.75 3.62
N GLY A 196 0.35 -33.57 3.01
CA GLY A 196 -0.24 -33.15 1.75
C GLY A 196 -1.19 -31.94 1.86
N PHE A 197 -1.76 -31.54 0.73
CA PHE A 197 -2.73 -30.42 0.69
C PHE A 197 -4.08 -30.78 1.32
N GLY A 198 -4.50 -32.04 1.26
CA GLY A 198 -5.79 -32.47 1.83
C GLY A 198 -5.96 -32.03 3.27
N PRO A 199 -5.12 -32.47 4.20
CA PRO A 199 -5.18 -32.05 5.60
C PRO A 199 -5.11 -30.53 5.78
N VAL A 200 -4.20 -29.85 5.07
CA VAL A 200 -3.99 -28.39 5.16
C VAL A 200 -5.24 -27.60 4.80
N LEU A 201 -6.00 -28.04 3.79
CA LEU A 201 -7.20 -27.36 3.31
C LEU A 201 -8.47 -27.81 4.06
N HIS A 202 -8.39 -28.78 4.97
CA HIS A 202 -9.53 -29.23 5.80
C HIS A 202 -9.59 -28.58 7.19
N THR A 203 -8.74 -27.60 7.47
CA THR A 203 -8.82 -26.83 8.74
C THR A 203 -10.16 -26.07 8.78
N PRO A 204 -11.07 -26.39 9.72
CA PRO A 204 -12.39 -25.79 9.75
C PRO A 204 -12.33 -24.32 10.19
N SER A 205 -13.33 -23.55 9.78
CA SER A 205 -13.57 -22.21 10.32
C SER A 205 -13.85 -22.28 11.82
N LYS A 206 -13.37 -21.27 12.58
CA LYS A 206 -13.69 -21.11 14.00
C LYS A 206 -15.06 -20.46 14.22
N PHE A 207 -15.66 -19.86 13.19
CA PHE A 207 -16.95 -19.21 13.29
C PHE A 207 -18.08 -20.23 13.26
N THR A 208 -18.92 -20.20 14.29
CA THR A 208 -20.07 -21.13 14.44
C THR A 208 -21.36 -20.56 13.85
N THR A 209 -21.46 -19.24 13.73
CA THR A 209 -22.61 -18.53 13.20
C THR A 209 -22.22 -17.55 12.08
N THR A 210 -23.16 -17.27 11.16
CA THR A 210 -23.01 -16.25 10.13
C THR A 210 -22.71 -14.86 10.73
N SER A 211 -23.33 -14.54 11.88
CA SER A 211 -23.10 -13.27 12.56
C SER A 211 -21.67 -13.12 13.05
N GLU A 212 -21.08 -14.17 13.65
CA GLU A 212 -19.67 -14.18 14.05
C GLU A 212 -18.74 -14.00 12.85
N PHE A 213 -19.01 -14.74 11.78
CA PHE A 213 -18.26 -14.62 10.55
C PHE A 213 -18.32 -13.19 9.99
N LEU A 214 -19.50 -12.59 9.87
CA LEU A 214 -19.66 -11.25 9.31
C LEU A 214 -18.98 -10.17 10.16
N ARG A 215 -18.97 -10.29 11.48
CA ARG A 215 -18.25 -9.37 12.38
C ARG A 215 -16.75 -9.39 12.16
N PHE A 216 -16.18 -10.50 11.73
CA PHE A 216 -14.76 -10.59 11.37
C PHE A 216 -14.51 -10.29 9.89
N PHE A 217 -15.41 -10.74 9.00
CA PHE A 217 -15.29 -10.57 7.57
C PHE A 217 -15.30 -9.10 7.12
N VAL A 218 -16.24 -8.29 7.67
CA VAL A 218 -16.44 -6.90 7.24
C VAL A 218 -15.20 -6.04 7.49
N PRO A 219 -14.64 -5.94 8.70
CA PRO A 219 -13.42 -5.18 8.91
C PRO A 219 -12.22 -5.82 8.19
N SER A 220 -12.19 -7.15 8.02
CA SER A 220 -11.17 -7.82 7.21
C SER A 220 -11.25 -7.39 5.76
N LEU A 221 -12.42 -7.35 5.14
CA LEU A 221 -12.62 -6.89 3.77
C LEU A 221 -12.18 -5.41 3.61
N THR A 222 -12.54 -4.56 4.57
CA THR A 222 -12.07 -3.17 4.61
C THR A 222 -10.54 -3.10 4.71
N GLY A 223 -9.92 -3.95 5.52
CA GLY A 223 -8.47 -4.10 5.60
C GLY A 223 -7.83 -4.52 4.26
N MET A 224 -8.48 -5.47 3.52
CA MET A 224 -8.00 -5.87 2.18
C MET A 224 -8.03 -4.71 1.18
N VAL A 225 -9.10 -3.90 1.20
CA VAL A 225 -9.18 -2.67 0.38
C VAL A 225 -8.12 -1.66 0.86
N GLY A 226 -7.96 -1.50 2.16
CA GLY A 226 -6.99 -0.62 2.81
C GLY A 226 -5.54 -0.95 2.46
N PHE A 227 -5.22 -2.22 2.25
CA PHE A 227 -3.89 -2.67 1.87
C PHE A 227 -3.36 -1.96 0.63
N TRP A 228 -4.21 -1.78 -0.38
CA TRP A 228 -3.87 -1.08 -1.62
C TRP A 228 -4.41 0.35 -1.72
N ALA A 229 -5.04 0.88 -0.68
CA ALA A 229 -5.66 2.20 -0.73
C ALA A 229 -4.66 3.33 -1.04
N THR A 230 -3.39 3.22 -0.58
CA THR A 230 -2.32 4.16 -0.96
C THR A 230 -2.04 4.11 -2.45
N VAL A 231 -1.90 2.89 -3.02
CA VAL A 231 -1.58 2.71 -4.44
C VAL A 231 -2.78 3.09 -5.31
N ALA A 232 -4.01 2.87 -4.85
CA ALA A 232 -5.20 3.31 -5.55
C ALA A 232 -5.27 4.84 -5.72
N LEU A 233 -4.65 5.61 -4.82
CA LEU A 233 -4.51 7.06 -4.97
C LEU A 233 -3.37 7.42 -5.92
N ASN A 234 -2.18 6.87 -5.70
CA ASN A 234 -0.97 7.24 -6.44
C ASN A 234 -0.70 6.40 -7.69
N ILE A 235 -1.64 5.58 -8.11
CA ILE A 235 -1.52 4.83 -9.36
C ILE A 235 -1.19 5.71 -10.59
N PRO A 236 -1.57 7.01 -10.65
CA PRO A 236 -1.09 7.92 -11.69
C PRO A 236 0.44 8.03 -11.79
N ASP A 237 1.19 7.82 -10.70
CA ASP A 237 2.65 7.85 -10.70
C ASP A 237 3.25 6.79 -11.63
N PHE A 238 2.54 5.68 -11.80
CA PHE A 238 2.89 4.58 -12.70
C PHE A 238 2.18 4.72 -14.05
N THR A 239 0.89 5.06 -14.06
CA THR A 239 0.10 5.06 -15.30
C THR A 239 0.37 6.25 -16.20
N ARG A 240 1.11 7.28 -15.72
CA ARG A 240 1.65 8.35 -16.57
C ARG A 240 2.63 7.86 -17.65
N TYR A 241 3.14 6.62 -17.51
CA TYR A 241 4.02 5.98 -18.50
C TYR A 241 3.28 5.05 -19.46
N ALA A 242 1.96 4.89 -19.34
CA ALA A 242 1.16 3.97 -20.14
C ALA A 242 1.08 4.38 -21.63
N LYS A 243 1.25 3.42 -22.52
CA LYS A 243 1.01 3.60 -23.96
C LYS A 243 -0.46 3.88 -24.27
N SER A 244 -1.39 3.31 -23.53
CA SER A 244 -2.83 3.46 -23.74
C SER A 244 -3.63 3.12 -22.47
N GLN A 245 -4.90 3.57 -22.44
CA GLN A 245 -5.83 3.21 -21.38
C GLN A 245 -6.05 1.70 -21.30
N ARG A 246 -6.20 1.03 -22.47
CA ARG A 246 -6.36 -0.42 -22.53
C ARG A 246 -5.17 -1.17 -21.90
N ALA A 247 -3.94 -0.71 -22.16
CA ALA A 247 -2.74 -1.34 -21.63
C ALA A 247 -2.72 -1.33 -20.09
N GLN A 248 -3.01 -0.17 -19.46
CA GLN A 248 -3.03 -0.08 -18.01
C GLN A 248 -4.23 -0.80 -17.40
N MET A 249 -5.42 -0.70 -17.98
CA MET A 249 -6.63 -1.33 -17.45
C MET A 249 -6.51 -2.86 -17.45
N VAL A 250 -6.16 -3.44 -18.60
CA VAL A 250 -6.04 -4.90 -18.74
C VAL A 250 -4.88 -5.43 -17.89
N GLY A 251 -3.73 -4.74 -17.89
CA GLY A 251 -2.57 -5.15 -17.10
C GLY A 251 -2.83 -5.13 -15.61
N GLN A 252 -3.53 -4.13 -15.09
CA GLN A 252 -3.91 -4.06 -13.68
C GLN A 252 -4.99 -5.09 -13.33
N ALA A 253 -6.03 -5.24 -14.17
CA ALA A 253 -7.12 -6.18 -13.92
C ALA A 253 -6.65 -7.65 -13.93
N LEU A 254 -5.68 -8.00 -14.77
CA LEU A 254 -5.07 -9.32 -14.77
C LEU A 254 -4.01 -9.48 -13.67
N GLY A 255 -3.23 -8.43 -13.42
CA GLY A 255 -2.09 -8.50 -12.50
C GLY A 255 -2.50 -8.52 -11.04
N LEU A 256 -3.23 -7.51 -10.56
CA LEU A 256 -3.50 -7.32 -9.14
C LEU A 256 -4.31 -8.47 -8.51
N PRO A 257 -5.54 -8.79 -8.93
CA PRO A 257 -6.31 -9.83 -8.26
C PRO A 257 -5.65 -11.20 -8.35
N THR A 258 -5.04 -11.52 -9.51
CA THR A 258 -4.40 -12.82 -9.72
C THR A 258 -3.15 -12.98 -8.85
N ALA A 259 -2.23 -12.00 -8.89
CA ALA A 259 -0.99 -12.07 -8.11
C ALA A 259 -1.27 -12.09 -6.60
N MET A 260 -2.20 -11.25 -6.13
CA MET A 260 -2.60 -11.22 -4.72
C MET A 260 -3.22 -12.54 -4.28
N THR A 261 -4.14 -13.10 -5.06
CA THR A 261 -4.81 -14.36 -4.70
C THR A 261 -3.83 -15.54 -4.68
N LEU A 262 -2.97 -15.65 -5.71
CA LEU A 262 -2.01 -16.74 -5.81
C LEU A 262 -0.96 -16.68 -4.70
N TYR A 263 -0.40 -15.50 -4.42
CA TYR A 263 0.60 -15.39 -3.37
C TYR A 263 0.00 -15.51 -1.97
N SER A 264 -1.20 -14.97 -1.76
CA SER A 264 -1.94 -15.15 -0.51
C SER A 264 -2.28 -16.59 -0.22
N PHE A 265 -2.54 -17.42 -1.26
CA PHE A 265 -2.74 -18.85 -1.07
C PHE A 265 -1.53 -19.54 -0.42
N ILE A 266 -0.31 -19.10 -0.73
CA ILE A 266 0.90 -19.58 -0.05
C ILE A 266 0.81 -19.27 1.46
N GLY A 267 0.48 -18.05 1.82
CA GLY A 267 0.32 -17.62 3.22
C GLY A 267 -0.77 -18.44 3.95
N VAL A 268 -1.93 -18.59 3.31
CA VAL A 268 -3.04 -19.39 3.83
C VAL A 268 -2.63 -20.84 4.09
N ALA A 269 -2.07 -21.49 3.08
CA ALA A 269 -1.70 -22.93 3.18
C ALA A 269 -0.58 -23.16 4.20
N VAL A 270 0.44 -22.27 4.21
CA VAL A 270 1.55 -22.37 5.15
C VAL A 270 1.07 -22.18 6.59
N THR A 271 0.18 -21.22 6.83
CA THR A 271 -0.34 -20.95 8.18
C THR A 271 -1.28 -22.05 8.66
N SER A 272 -2.15 -22.58 7.79
CA SER A 272 -2.99 -23.73 8.10
C SER A 272 -2.14 -24.97 8.43
N ALA A 273 -1.09 -25.22 7.66
CA ALA A 273 -0.16 -26.31 7.94
C ALA A 273 0.63 -26.09 9.24
N SER A 274 0.99 -24.85 9.59
CA SER A 274 1.66 -24.55 10.85
C SER A 274 0.79 -24.89 12.06
N ALA A 275 -0.51 -24.64 11.98
CA ALA A 275 -1.46 -25.02 13.02
C ALA A 275 -1.49 -26.51 13.27
N MET A 276 -1.38 -27.33 12.20
CA MET A 276 -1.33 -28.80 12.32
C MET A 276 0.01 -29.31 12.88
N ILE A 277 1.12 -28.70 12.45
CA ILE A 277 2.47 -29.20 12.80
C ILE A 277 2.91 -28.72 14.18
N PHE A 278 2.58 -27.46 14.51
CA PHE A 278 3.06 -26.78 15.72
C PHE A 278 1.96 -26.55 16.77
N GLY A 279 0.71 -26.88 16.46
CA GLY A 279 -0.45 -26.65 17.33
C GLY A 279 -0.95 -25.20 17.37
N GLU A 280 -0.32 -24.30 16.60
CA GLU A 280 -0.67 -22.87 16.51
C GLU A 280 -0.55 -22.34 15.10
N ALA A 281 -1.46 -21.43 14.71
CA ALA A 281 -1.43 -20.76 13.42
C ALA A 281 -0.39 -19.63 13.43
N ILE A 282 0.81 -19.90 12.95
CA ILE A 282 1.93 -18.96 12.93
C ILE A 282 1.78 -18.04 11.71
N TRP A 283 1.29 -16.83 11.94
CA TRP A 283 1.02 -15.85 10.87
C TRP A 283 2.25 -15.03 10.47
N ASP A 284 3.25 -14.95 11.31
CA ASP A 284 4.51 -14.26 11.05
C ASP A 284 5.54 -15.24 10.43
N PRO A 285 5.97 -14.99 9.17
CA PRO A 285 6.90 -15.90 8.49
C PRO A 285 8.28 -15.91 9.10
N VAL A 286 8.73 -14.84 9.78
CA VAL A 286 10.03 -14.81 10.47
C VAL A 286 10.01 -15.76 11.68
N VAL A 287 8.92 -15.72 12.45
CA VAL A 287 8.70 -16.64 13.58
C VAL A 287 8.63 -18.09 13.09
N LEU A 288 7.92 -18.34 11.98
CA LEU A 288 7.82 -19.66 11.39
C LEU A 288 9.19 -20.21 10.96
N LEU A 289 10.00 -19.42 10.27
CA LEU A 289 11.33 -19.81 9.83
C LEU A 289 12.28 -20.08 11.02
N GLY A 290 12.10 -19.36 12.11
CA GLY A 290 12.83 -19.62 13.38
C GLY A 290 12.51 -20.98 14.04
N ARG A 291 11.38 -21.63 13.68
CA ARG A 291 11.01 -22.98 14.14
C ARG A 291 11.68 -24.12 13.34
N PHE A 292 12.47 -23.82 12.32
CA PHE A 292 13.14 -24.82 11.53
C PHE A 292 14.28 -25.47 12.32
N LYS A 293 14.29 -26.81 12.39
CA LYS A 293 15.32 -27.56 13.10
C LYS A 293 16.69 -27.56 12.41
N GLN A 294 16.73 -27.22 11.12
CA GLN A 294 17.95 -27.19 10.31
C GLN A 294 18.47 -25.77 10.16
N PRO A 295 19.56 -25.38 10.89
CA PRO A 295 20.05 -24.00 10.93
C PRO A 295 20.36 -23.44 9.54
N LEU A 296 20.99 -24.23 8.67
CA LEU A 296 21.37 -23.77 7.33
C LEU A 296 20.16 -23.43 6.46
N ILE A 297 19.08 -24.23 6.51
CA ILE A 297 17.86 -23.97 5.75
C ILE A 297 17.17 -22.71 6.29
N ALA A 298 17.09 -22.56 7.61
CA ALA A 298 16.56 -21.37 8.24
C ALA A 298 17.33 -20.10 7.84
N LEU A 299 18.67 -20.15 7.85
CA LEU A 299 19.52 -19.02 7.44
C LEU A 299 19.30 -18.65 5.97
N ILE A 300 19.30 -19.63 5.06
CA ILE A 300 19.05 -19.37 3.63
C ILE A 300 17.68 -18.73 3.42
N ALA A 301 16.64 -19.26 4.07
CA ALA A 301 15.28 -18.73 3.96
C ALA A 301 15.15 -17.30 4.56
N LEU A 302 15.80 -17.04 5.69
CA LEU A 302 15.82 -15.70 6.30
C LEU A 302 16.61 -14.68 5.47
N VAL A 303 17.73 -15.06 4.85
CA VAL A 303 18.46 -14.21 3.91
C VAL A 303 17.59 -13.89 2.69
N ALA A 304 16.90 -14.90 2.16
CA ALA A 304 15.98 -14.72 1.06
C ALA A 304 14.85 -13.74 1.42
N LEU A 305 14.23 -13.90 2.58
CA LEU A 305 13.21 -13.01 3.10
C LEU A 305 13.76 -11.57 3.27
N LEU A 306 14.98 -11.43 3.80
CA LEU A 306 15.64 -10.14 4.02
C LEU A 306 15.85 -9.37 2.70
N VAL A 307 16.42 -10.05 1.69
CA VAL A 307 16.67 -9.46 0.37
C VAL A 307 15.36 -9.02 -0.28
N ALA A 308 14.36 -9.86 -0.22
CA ALA A 308 13.05 -9.58 -0.77
C ALA A 308 12.34 -8.42 -0.06
N THR A 309 12.40 -8.40 1.27
CA THR A 309 11.84 -7.30 2.07
C THR A 309 12.52 -5.97 1.75
N LEU A 310 13.85 -5.97 1.62
CA LEU A 310 14.60 -4.77 1.21
C LEU A 310 14.12 -4.26 -0.15
N ASN A 311 14.04 -5.15 -1.11
CA ASN A 311 13.61 -4.82 -2.46
C ASN A 311 12.21 -4.20 -2.51
N THR A 312 11.22 -4.91 -1.96
CA THR A 312 9.83 -4.44 -1.94
C THR A 312 9.68 -3.16 -1.14
N ASN A 313 10.39 -3.02 -0.02
CA ASN A 313 10.32 -1.83 0.82
C ASN A 313 10.76 -0.58 0.06
N VAL A 314 11.90 -0.64 -0.59
CA VAL A 314 12.42 0.51 -1.34
C VAL A 314 11.56 0.83 -2.56
N ALA A 315 11.13 -0.18 -3.30
CA ALA A 315 10.32 -0.02 -4.50
C ALA A 315 8.92 0.57 -4.21
N ALA A 316 8.18 -0.03 -3.29
CA ALA A 316 6.79 0.33 -3.03
C ALA A 316 6.64 1.52 -2.08
N ASN A 317 7.52 1.63 -1.07
CA ASN A 317 7.31 2.53 0.05
C ASN A 317 8.23 3.75 0.09
N VAL A 318 9.12 3.93 -0.91
CA VAL A 318 10.02 5.09 -0.97
C VAL A 318 9.73 5.99 -2.16
N VAL A 319 9.52 5.43 -3.35
CA VAL A 319 9.42 6.22 -4.59
C VAL A 319 8.27 7.22 -4.52
N SER A 320 7.08 6.76 -4.18
CA SER A 320 5.90 7.62 -4.14
C SER A 320 5.93 8.67 -3.01
N PRO A 321 6.19 8.32 -1.73
CA PRO A 321 6.26 9.34 -0.68
C PRO A 321 7.39 10.35 -0.90
N SER A 322 8.49 9.96 -1.56
CA SER A 322 9.52 10.92 -1.97
C SER A 322 8.97 11.99 -2.92
N ASN A 323 8.11 11.61 -3.87
CA ASN A 323 7.43 12.55 -4.76
C ASN A 323 6.41 13.42 -4.00
N ASP A 324 5.67 12.85 -3.04
CA ASP A 324 4.71 13.61 -2.25
C ASP A 324 5.39 14.65 -1.36
N PHE A 325 6.50 14.28 -0.69
CA PHE A 325 7.30 15.24 0.07
C PHE A 325 7.96 16.29 -0.85
N SER A 326 8.43 15.91 -2.03
CA SER A 326 8.91 16.86 -3.03
C SER A 326 7.83 17.88 -3.45
N ASN A 327 6.56 17.46 -3.53
CA ASN A 327 5.46 18.36 -3.88
C ASN A 327 5.24 19.47 -2.83
N LEU A 328 5.60 19.24 -1.55
CA LEU A 328 5.48 20.25 -0.50
C LEU A 328 6.37 21.47 -0.78
N ARG A 329 7.59 21.21 -1.24
CA ARG A 329 8.59 22.25 -1.52
C ARG A 329 9.55 21.78 -2.62
N PRO A 330 9.11 21.83 -3.90
CA PRO A 330 9.85 21.24 -5.02
C PRO A 330 11.28 21.79 -5.19
N SER A 331 11.54 23.02 -4.73
CA SER A 331 12.86 23.64 -4.79
C SER A 331 13.83 23.19 -3.69
N LEU A 332 13.34 22.64 -2.58
CA LEU A 332 14.15 22.26 -1.41
C LEU A 332 14.20 20.76 -1.16
N ILE A 333 13.10 20.06 -1.42
CA ILE A 333 12.99 18.62 -1.14
C ILE A 333 13.21 17.85 -2.45
N SER A 334 14.39 17.26 -2.58
CA SER A 334 14.71 16.34 -3.66
C SER A 334 14.11 14.96 -3.39
N PHE A 335 14.08 14.09 -4.40
CA PHE A 335 13.70 12.67 -4.25
C PHE A 335 14.48 11.99 -3.11
N ARG A 336 15.80 12.21 -3.03
CA ARG A 336 16.64 11.64 -1.96
C ARG A 336 16.24 12.14 -0.58
N THR A 337 16.02 13.45 -0.45
CA THR A 337 15.57 14.05 0.82
C THR A 337 14.21 13.51 1.23
N GLY A 338 13.26 13.39 0.29
CA GLY A 338 11.95 12.78 0.54
C GLY A 338 12.06 11.32 1.02
N GLY A 339 12.96 10.54 0.43
CA GLY A 339 13.23 9.17 0.86
C GLY A 339 13.84 9.07 2.25
N LEU A 340 14.75 9.98 2.63
CA LEU A 340 15.28 10.06 4.00
C LEU A 340 14.20 10.44 5.01
N ILE A 341 13.34 11.40 4.67
CA ILE A 341 12.16 11.76 5.50
C ILE A 341 11.28 10.53 5.69
N THR A 342 11.01 9.77 4.63
CA THR A 342 10.22 8.52 4.70
C THR A 342 10.83 7.55 5.71
N GLY A 343 12.14 7.36 5.67
CA GLY A 343 12.86 6.47 6.58
C GLY A 343 12.76 6.88 8.04
N VAL A 344 12.93 8.16 8.34
CA VAL A 344 12.84 8.71 9.71
C VAL A 344 11.40 8.61 10.23
N VAL A 345 10.42 9.08 9.44
CA VAL A 345 9.00 9.01 9.82
C VAL A 345 8.55 7.57 10.01
N GLY A 346 9.06 6.62 9.19
CA GLY A 346 8.77 5.20 9.33
C GLY A 346 9.15 4.62 10.70
N ILE A 347 10.25 5.06 11.31
CA ILE A 347 10.59 4.69 12.71
C ILE A 347 9.59 5.31 13.69
N LEU A 348 9.26 6.60 13.52
CA LEU A 348 8.33 7.32 14.40
C LEU A 348 6.92 6.75 14.39
N MET A 349 6.52 6.04 13.33
CA MET A 349 5.25 5.32 13.23
C MET A 349 5.18 4.07 14.13
N MET A 350 6.24 3.76 14.86
CA MET A 350 6.32 2.63 15.82
C MET A 350 5.88 1.29 15.22
N PRO A 351 6.56 0.79 14.16
CA PRO A 351 6.14 -0.40 13.43
C PRO A 351 6.03 -1.65 14.30
N TRP A 352 6.79 -1.74 15.38
CA TRP A 352 6.69 -2.82 16.40
C TRP A 352 5.33 -2.87 17.10
N LYS A 353 4.61 -1.74 17.21
CA LYS A 353 3.23 -1.71 17.72
C LYS A 353 2.23 -2.10 16.63
N LEU A 354 2.45 -1.65 15.40
CA LEU A 354 1.57 -1.96 14.27
C LEU A 354 1.55 -3.46 13.96
N LEU A 355 2.65 -4.17 14.17
CA LEU A 355 2.80 -5.61 13.94
C LEU A 355 2.78 -6.44 15.21
N SER A 356 2.36 -5.90 16.36
CA SER A 356 2.36 -6.64 17.64
C SER A 356 1.44 -7.86 17.61
N THR A 357 0.33 -7.78 16.87
CA THR A 357 -0.63 -8.88 16.64
C THR A 357 -1.22 -8.76 15.23
N PHE A 358 -1.82 -9.84 14.70
CA PHE A 358 -2.54 -9.77 13.44
C PHE A 358 -3.72 -8.77 13.51
N SER A 359 -4.35 -8.64 14.67
CA SER A 359 -5.45 -7.69 14.90
C SER A 359 -4.95 -6.24 14.82
N SER A 360 -3.80 -5.93 15.42
CA SER A 360 -3.17 -4.61 15.30
C SER A 360 -2.84 -4.28 13.84
N TYR A 361 -2.37 -5.28 13.09
CA TYR A 361 -2.03 -5.12 11.69
C TYR A 361 -3.26 -4.91 10.80
N ILE A 362 -4.26 -5.79 10.88
CA ILE A 362 -5.44 -5.72 10.00
C ILE A 362 -6.41 -4.64 10.47
N PHE A 363 -6.88 -4.71 11.73
CA PHE A 363 -7.95 -3.83 12.20
C PHE A 363 -7.45 -2.49 12.70
N GLY A 364 -6.25 -2.43 13.29
CA GLY A 364 -5.64 -1.18 13.70
C GLY A 364 -5.05 -0.41 12.52
N TRP A 365 -4.07 -1.00 11.83
CA TRP A 365 -3.33 -0.32 10.77
C TRP A 365 -4.10 -0.20 9.47
N LEU A 366 -4.54 -1.33 8.86
CA LEU A 366 -5.14 -1.29 7.52
C LEU A 366 -6.50 -0.59 7.50
N VAL A 367 -7.38 -0.91 8.46
CA VAL A 367 -8.69 -0.25 8.57
C VAL A 367 -8.50 1.22 8.97
N GLY A 368 -7.60 1.51 9.92
CA GLY A 368 -7.30 2.88 10.34
C GLY A 368 -6.79 3.76 9.19
N CYS A 369 -5.87 3.27 8.36
CA CYS A 369 -5.42 3.98 7.17
C CYS A 369 -6.54 4.20 6.15
N SER A 370 -7.45 3.25 6.04
CA SER A 370 -8.60 3.32 5.14
C SER A 370 -9.50 4.52 5.43
N ALA A 371 -9.64 4.90 6.71
CA ALA A 371 -10.44 6.05 7.14
C ALA A 371 -9.94 7.39 6.56
N PHE A 372 -8.66 7.50 6.25
CA PHE A 372 -8.06 8.70 5.65
C PHE A 372 -8.02 8.62 4.13
N LEU A 373 -7.72 7.45 3.57
CA LEU A 373 -7.46 7.30 2.13
C LEU A 373 -8.75 7.14 1.31
N GLY A 374 -9.79 6.55 1.89
CA GLY A 374 -11.11 6.44 1.26
C GLY A 374 -11.72 7.80 0.89
N PRO A 375 -11.80 8.76 1.83
CA PRO A 375 -12.28 10.12 1.55
C PRO A 375 -11.53 10.81 0.41
N ILE A 376 -10.19 10.70 0.38
CA ILE A 376 -9.37 11.30 -0.69
C ILE A 376 -9.74 10.68 -2.05
N ALA A 377 -9.87 9.35 -2.13
CA ALA A 377 -10.27 8.66 -3.35
C ALA A 377 -11.65 9.11 -3.83
N GLY A 378 -12.62 9.21 -2.91
CA GLY A 378 -13.98 9.67 -3.20
C GLY A 378 -14.00 11.08 -3.82
N ILE A 379 -13.30 12.03 -3.19
CA ILE A 379 -13.21 13.41 -3.69
C ILE A 379 -12.55 13.45 -5.07
N MET A 380 -11.41 12.78 -5.26
CA MET A 380 -10.67 12.79 -6.53
C MET A 380 -11.49 12.22 -7.67
N ILE A 381 -12.14 11.09 -7.46
CA ILE A 381 -12.96 10.42 -8.49
C ILE A 381 -14.18 11.26 -8.83
N CYS A 382 -14.89 11.77 -7.82
CA CYS A 382 -16.05 12.62 -8.04
C CYS A 382 -15.68 13.93 -8.74
N ASP A 383 -14.58 14.59 -8.35
CA ASP A 383 -14.09 15.79 -9.03
C ASP A 383 -13.82 15.50 -10.51
N TYR A 384 -13.03 14.45 -10.76
CA TYR A 384 -12.57 14.17 -12.13
C TYR A 384 -13.69 13.71 -13.06
N TYR A 385 -14.60 12.83 -12.59
CA TYR A 385 -15.63 12.25 -13.43
C TYR A 385 -16.94 13.04 -13.44
N LEU A 386 -17.39 13.55 -12.28
CA LEU A 386 -18.71 14.17 -12.15
C LEU A 386 -18.65 15.70 -12.31
N VAL A 387 -17.62 16.35 -11.76
CA VAL A 387 -17.50 17.81 -11.82
C VAL A 387 -16.81 18.26 -13.11
N ARG A 388 -15.72 17.58 -13.51
CA ARG A 388 -14.88 18.00 -14.65
C ARG A 388 -15.07 17.17 -15.91
N ASN A 389 -15.92 16.17 -15.91
CA ASN A 389 -16.15 15.31 -17.09
C ASN A 389 -14.85 14.79 -17.72
N ARG A 390 -13.86 14.43 -16.89
CA ARG A 390 -12.52 13.92 -17.27
C ARG A 390 -11.67 14.95 -18.05
N GLN A 391 -11.92 16.24 -17.90
CA GLN A 391 -11.14 17.30 -18.53
C GLN A 391 -10.32 18.06 -17.51
N LEU A 392 -9.02 18.25 -17.79
CA LEU A 392 -8.07 18.99 -16.95
C LEU A 392 -7.28 19.99 -17.79
N GLU A 393 -7.17 21.22 -17.30
CA GLU A 393 -6.27 22.24 -17.83
C GLU A 393 -4.87 22.02 -17.24
N VAL A 394 -4.05 21.20 -17.92
CA VAL A 394 -2.77 20.71 -17.37
C VAL A 394 -1.81 21.84 -17.02
N ASN A 395 -1.75 22.89 -17.83
CA ASN A 395 -0.89 24.05 -17.56
C ASN A 395 -1.25 24.73 -16.23
N ASP A 396 -2.55 24.81 -15.92
CA ASP A 396 -3.05 25.47 -14.73
C ASP A 396 -2.82 24.68 -13.44
N LEU A 397 -2.55 23.36 -13.56
CA LEU A 397 -2.09 22.55 -12.42
C LEU A 397 -0.70 23.01 -11.89
N TYR A 398 0.06 23.74 -12.69
CA TYR A 398 1.40 24.23 -12.36
C TYR A 398 1.45 25.76 -12.20
N ARG A 399 0.28 26.44 -12.08
CA ARG A 399 0.19 27.92 -11.99
C ARG A 399 -0.60 28.31 -10.75
N LEU A 400 -0.05 29.23 -9.94
CA LEU A 400 -0.74 29.76 -8.77
C LEU A 400 -2.01 30.56 -9.14
N GLY A 401 -1.97 31.26 -10.27
CA GLY A 401 -3.08 32.05 -10.78
C GLY A 401 -4.01 31.33 -11.76
N GLY A 402 -3.85 29.98 -11.91
CA GLY A 402 -4.70 29.17 -12.80
C GLY A 402 -6.08 28.84 -12.19
N VAL A 403 -6.91 28.11 -12.96
CA VAL A 403 -8.28 27.71 -12.53
C VAL A 403 -8.31 26.89 -11.25
N TYR A 404 -7.20 26.26 -10.86
CA TYR A 404 -7.06 25.48 -9.62
C TYR A 404 -6.49 26.29 -8.45
N GLY A 405 -6.38 27.61 -8.60
CA GLY A 405 -5.92 28.53 -7.55
C GLY A 405 -6.87 28.64 -6.36
N TYR A 406 -8.18 28.48 -6.58
CA TYR A 406 -9.23 28.57 -5.56
C TYR A 406 -8.97 29.69 -4.52
N TRP A 407 -9.37 29.47 -3.27
CA TRP A 407 -9.06 30.45 -2.20
C TRP A 407 -7.63 30.26 -1.69
N LYS A 408 -6.73 31.18 -2.02
CA LYS A 408 -5.30 31.14 -1.64
C LYS A 408 -4.58 29.80 -1.95
N GLY A 409 -5.03 29.11 -2.98
CA GLY A 409 -4.46 27.80 -3.37
C GLY A 409 -5.19 26.59 -2.79
N PHE A 410 -6.27 26.78 -2.01
CA PHE A 410 -7.02 25.72 -1.34
C PHE A 410 -8.48 25.66 -1.82
N ASN A 411 -8.95 24.48 -2.20
CA ASN A 411 -10.38 24.24 -2.35
C ASN A 411 -10.97 23.85 -0.99
N LEU A 412 -11.59 24.82 -0.31
CA LEU A 412 -12.18 24.62 1.02
C LEU A 412 -13.29 23.56 1.02
N ILE A 413 -14.02 23.40 -0.09
CA ILE A 413 -15.06 22.36 -0.22
C ILE A 413 -14.42 20.97 -0.12
N ALA A 414 -13.28 20.75 -0.79
CA ALA A 414 -12.57 19.49 -0.72
C ALA A 414 -12.05 19.21 0.71
N VAL A 415 -11.56 20.26 1.40
CA VAL A 415 -11.08 20.13 2.79
C VAL A 415 -12.24 19.78 3.72
N VAL A 416 -13.38 20.46 3.62
CA VAL A 416 -14.58 20.17 4.43
C VAL A 416 -15.08 18.76 4.16
N ALA A 417 -15.16 18.35 2.89
CA ALA A 417 -15.58 17.01 2.50
C ALA A 417 -14.63 15.93 3.05
N LEU A 418 -13.31 16.17 3.00
CA LEU A 418 -12.28 15.28 3.56
C LEU A 418 -12.48 15.12 5.07
N VAL A 419 -12.58 16.24 5.80
CA VAL A 419 -12.77 16.23 7.26
C VAL A 419 -14.05 15.50 7.65
N ALA A 420 -15.16 15.76 6.95
CA ALA A 420 -16.42 15.05 7.18
C ALA A 420 -16.27 13.54 6.94
N GLY A 421 -15.69 13.12 5.80
CA GLY A 421 -15.49 11.71 5.49
C GLY A 421 -14.62 10.99 6.53
N VAL A 422 -13.52 11.61 6.96
CA VAL A 422 -12.63 11.07 8.01
C VAL A 422 -13.37 11.00 9.35
N ALA A 423 -14.09 12.06 9.74
CA ALA A 423 -14.82 12.11 11.01
C ALA A 423 -15.87 10.98 11.09
N PHE A 424 -16.67 10.79 10.03
CA PHE A 424 -17.65 9.70 9.99
C PHE A 424 -17.00 8.31 9.98
N ALA A 425 -15.87 8.13 9.29
CA ALA A 425 -15.15 6.85 9.28
C ALA A 425 -14.55 6.50 10.66
N LEU A 426 -14.13 7.51 11.44
CA LEU A 426 -13.48 7.31 12.74
C LEU A 426 -14.43 7.40 13.95
N ILE A 427 -15.65 7.92 13.78
CA ILE A 427 -16.57 8.15 14.91
C ILE A 427 -16.88 6.87 15.70
N GLY A 428 -16.84 5.72 15.03
CA GLY A 428 -17.04 4.40 15.65
C GLY A 428 -15.99 4.03 16.68
N LEU A 429 -14.81 4.66 16.66
CA LEU A 429 -13.79 4.47 17.70
C LEU A 429 -14.14 5.20 19.00
N ALA A 430 -14.89 6.29 18.91
CA ALA A 430 -15.29 7.10 20.06
C ALA A 430 -16.70 6.73 20.57
N VAL A 431 -17.57 6.23 19.68
CA VAL A 431 -19.00 5.95 19.97
C VAL A 431 -19.28 4.47 19.73
N PRO A 432 -19.29 3.60 20.78
CA PRO A 432 -19.43 2.15 20.63
C PRO A 432 -20.60 1.66 19.77
N PRO A 433 -21.84 2.21 19.86
CA PRO A 433 -22.94 1.81 19.00
C PRO A 433 -22.72 2.07 17.50
N MET A 434 -21.78 2.95 17.16
CA MET A 434 -21.43 3.32 15.79
C MET A 434 -20.14 2.64 15.29
N HIS A 435 -19.62 1.64 16.02
CA HIS A 435 -18.36 0.96 15.68
C HIS A 435 -18.38 0.37 14.26
N TRP A 436 -19.54 -0.04 13.77
CA TRP A 436 -19.71 -0.52 12.41
C TRP A 436 -19.28 0.50 11.34
N LEU A 437 -19.32 1.81 11.60
CA LEU A 437 -18.80 2.83 10.68
C LEU A 437 -17.29 2.71 10.51
N TYR A 438 -16.56 2.36 11.59
CA TYR A 438 -15.14 2.09 11.52
C TYR A 438 -14.85 0.76 10.80
N ASP A 439 -15.67 -0.27 11.01
CA ASP A 439 -15.53 -1.55 10.28
C ASP A 439 -15.63 -1.36 8.77
N TYR A 440 -16.41 -0.38 8.32
CA TYR A 440 -16.53 0.04 6.90
C TYR A 440 -15.76 1.31 6.57
N ALA A 441 -14.72 1.68 7.31
CA ALA A 441 -14.08 3.00 7.26
C ALA A 441 -13.76 3.50 5.85
N TRP A 442 -13.21 2.65 4.97
CA TRP A 442 -12.90 3.04 3.60
C TRP A 442 -14.15 3.44 2.81
N PHE A 443 -15.20 2.63 2.89
CA PHE A 443 -16.44 2.84 2.16
C PHE A 443 -17.19 4.07 2.68
N VAL A 444 -17.34 4.15 4.00
CA VAL A 444 -17.99 5.31 4.67
C VAL A 444 -17.27 6.60 4.27
N GLY A 445 -15.97 6.64 4.41
CA GLY A 445 -15.17 7.80 4.05
C GLY A 445 -15.27 8.16 2.57
N PHE A 446 -15.19 7.17 1.68
CA PHE A 446 -15.27 7.34 0.24
C PHE A 446 -16.62 7.96 -0.19
N PHE A 447 -17.73 7.37 0.23
CA PHE A 447 -19.06 7.81 -0.20
C PHE A 447 -19.48 9.13 0.44
N ILE A 448 -19.18 9.34 1.73
CA ILE A 448 -19.53 10.61 2.40
C ILE A 448 -18.71 11.75 1.81
N ALA A 449 -17.41 11.61 1.70
CA ALA A 449 -16.57 12.69 1.18
C ALA A 449 -16.84 12.96 -0.31
N GLY A 450 -16.93 11.91 -1.14
CA GLY A 450 -17.25 12.05 -2.57
C GLY A 450 -18.63 12.63 -2.82
N GLY A 451 -19.64 12.16 -2.09
CA GLY A 451 -21.00 12.65 -2.16
C GLY A 451 -21.14 14.12 -1.75
N LEU A 452 -20.60 14.46 -0.57
CA LEU A 452 -20.61 15.83 -0.07
C LEU A 452 -19.87 16.79 -1.01
N TYR A 453 -18.67 16.38 -1.49
CA TYR A 453 -17.91 17.14 -2.45
C TYR A 453 -18.71 17.40 -3.73
N SER A 454 -19.32 16.37 -4.30
CA SER A 454 -20.11 16.47 -5.52
C SER A 454 -21.31 17.39 -5.37
N LEU A 455 -22.00 17.32 -4.24
CA LEU A 455 -23.16 18.18 -3.94
C LEU A 455 -22.75 19.65 -3.81
N LEU A 456 -21.68 19.94 -3.08
CA LEU A 456 -21.22 21.31 -2.84
C LEU A 456 -20.53 21.94 -4.06
N MET A 457 -20.00 21.15 -4.98
CA MET A 457 -19.41 21.60 -6.24
C MET A 457 -20.42 21.74 -7.38
N ARG A 458 -21.66 21.24 -7.24
CA ARG A 458 -22.72 21.44 -8.24
C ARG A 458 -22.97 22.93 -8.44
N GLY A 459 -22.99 23.37 -9.71
CA GLY A 459 -23.20 24.76 -10.09
C GLY A 459 -21.99 25.68 -9.94
N ARG A 460 -20.88 25.19 -9.36
CA ARG A 460 -19.59 25.91 -9.35
C ARG A 460 -18.65 25.39 -10.45
N GLY A 461 -19.24 24.89 -11.54
CA GLY A 461 -18.49 24.41 -12.68
C GLY A 461 -17.38 25.39 -13.02
N VAL A 462 -16.18 24.86 -13.30
CA VAL A 462 -15.08 25.64 -13.87
C VAL A 462 -15.67 26.40 -15.04
N ALA A 463 -15.87 27.70 -14.87
CA ALA A 463 -16.31 28.56 -15.94
C ALA A 463 -15.29 28.36 -17.06
N SER A 464 -15.71 27.65 -18.11
CA SER A 464 -15.04 27.69 -19.40
C SER A 464 -15.06 29.17 -19.81
N LYS A 465 -13.96 29.87 -19.56
CA LYS A 465 -13.66 31.11 -20.26
C LYS A 465 -13.11 30.79 -21.62
#